data_a7c169aacc2f02c9cc21122c05f8e0ea
#
_entry.id   a7c169aacc2f02c9cc21122c05f8e0ea
#
_cell.length_a   1.000
_cell.length_b   1.000
_cell.length_c   1.000
_cell.angle_alpha   90.00
_cell.angle_beta   90.00
_cell.angle_gamma   90.00
#
_symmetry.space_group_name_H-M   'P 1'
#
loop_
_entity.id
_entity.type
_entity.pdbx_description
1 polymer ?
#
loop_
_entity_poly.entity_id
_entity_poly.type
_entity_poly.pdbx_seq_one_letter_code
_entity_poly.pdbx_strand_id
1 'polypeptide(L)'
;MEQWIPRLITVWRQHRAKGRPPQGRRGRYEEEPEGGLTPDEIREVAAGVKQLSLGLTRERQLAGARYMDDPKLLGAYLLFYWPVSYAQARATLSELTTRPRAVLDLGSGPGPMAFAAMDAGASTVTAADRSKPALELARTLATEAGEGIATREWSPEKPLPDGKFDVITMGHVVNELFNGQIAPRAQLLEKILERVNPNGSLVVVEPALRETSRALLGVRDALVERGYAIRAPCLFRGACPALVKESDWCHAERQWRMPKLVEDIARGASLHKESLKMSYLIVAPKGETWAPLPEGTLFRVVSEQLPGKGRTRFMGCGPDGRVGLAMQEKHENESNRLFFKAQRGDVLRISNTEDRGDGRALNETSKVEIIANAGKPVIIKPA
;
A
#
# COMPACT_ATOMS: atom_id res chain seq x y z
N MET A 1 -13.68 -6.80 2.23
CA MET A 1 -13.00 -7.24 3.48
C MET A 1 -13.90 -8.15 4.33
N GLU A 2 -15.18 -7.84 4.47
CA GLU A 2 -16.12 -8.62 5.29
C GLU A 2 -16.14 -10.12 4.93
N GLN A 3 -16.07 -10.45 3.65
CA GLN A 3 -16.02 -11.86 3.19
C GLN A 3 -14.73 -12.61 3.60
N TRP A 4 -13.63 -11.89 3.84
CA TRP A 4 -12.34 -12.50 4.16
C TRP A 4 -12.16 -12.80 5.64
N ILE A 5 -12.71 -11.99 6.53
CA ILE A 5 -12.52 -12.15 7.99
C ILE A 5 -12.91 -13.55 8.49
N PRO A 6 -14.09 -14.10 8.18
CA PRO A 6 -14.45 -15.45 8.62
C PRO A 6 -13.47 -16.52 8.09
N ARG A 7 -13.07 -16.43 6.82
CA ARG A 7 -12.14 -17.36 6.19
C ARG A 7 -10.75 -17.30 6.83
N LEU A 8 -10.26 -16.09 7.13
CA LEU A 8 -8.99 -15.93 7.83
C LEU A 8 -8.99 -16.56 9.22
N ILE A 9 -10.09 -16.45 9.96
CA ILE A 9 -10.27 -17.09 11.27
C ILE A 9 -10.26 -18.62 11.12
N THR A 10 -11.02 -19.17 10.16
CA THR A 10 -11.06 -20.60 9.88
C THR A 10 -9.66 -21.14 9.55
N VAL A 11 -8.96 -20.49 8.62
CA VAL A 11 -7.60 -20.90 8.20
C VAL A 11 -6.60 -20.76 9.35
N TRP A 12 -6.70 -19.71 10.16
CA TRP A 12 -5.87 -19.53 11.33
C TRP A 12 -6.09 -20.64 12.36
N ARG A 13 -7.33 -21.03 12.66
CA ARG A 13 -7.65 -22.13 13.58
C ARG A 13 -7.11 -23.47 13.08
N GLN A 14 -7.26 -23.75 11.79
CA GLN A 14 -6.67 -24.95 11.15
C GLN A 14 -5.15 -24.96 11.26
N HIS A 15 -4.49 -23.84 11.02
CA HIS A 15 -3.05 -23.69 11.15
C HIS A 15 -2.57 -23.88 12.60
N ARG A 16 -3.25 -23.25 13.54
CA ARG A 16 -2.99 -23.34 14.98
C ARG A 16 -3.13 -24.79 15.50
N ALA A 17 -4.12 -25.53 15.01
CA ALA A 17 -4.35 -26.92 15.40
C ALA A 17 -3.20 -27.85 14.96
N LYS A 18 -2.61 -27.63 13.79
CA LYS A 18 -1.48 -28.41 13.28
C LYS A 18 -0.21 -28.27 14.16
N GLY A 19 -0.03 -27.14 14.84
CA GLY A 19 1.12 -26.86 15.70
C GLY A 19 0.98 -27.27 17.16
N ARG A 20 -0.18 -27.83 17.58
CA ARG A 20 -0.42 -28.27 18.96
C ARG A 20 -0.39 -29.81 19.04
N PRO A 21 0.25 -30.39 20.08
CA PRO A 21 0.11 -31.82 20.36
C PRO A 21 -1.38 -32.10 20.67
N PRO A 22 -1.89 -33.30 20.35
CA PRO A 22 -3.25 -33.69 20.63
C PRO A 22 -3.55 -33.52 22.13
N GLN A 23 -4.32 -32.52 22.47
CA GLN A 23 -4.78 -32.35 23.86
C GLN A 23 -5.82 -33.42 24.17
N GLY A 24 -5.55 -34.24 25.20
CA GLY A 24 -6.53 -35.13 25.75
C GLY A 24 -7.79 -34.37 26.12
N ARG A 25 -8.95 -34.98 25.81
CA ARG A 25 -10.31 -34.44 26.07
C ARG A 25 -10.52 -34.05 27.53
N ARG A 26 -10.08 -32.87 27.94
CA ARG A 26 -10.51 -32.17 29.16
C ARG A 26 -10.37 -30.68 28.96
N GLY A 27 -11.38 -30.07 28.38
CA GLY A 27 -11.59 -28.63 28.32
C GLY A 27 -13.07 -28.36 28.10
N ARG A 28 -13.68 -27.49 28.92
CA ARG A 28 -15.01 -26.96 28.71
C ARG A 28 -15.12 -26.53 27.23
N TYR A 29 -16.20 -27.01 26.59
CA TYR A 29 -16.65 -26.43 25.32
C TYR A 29 -17.06 -24.98 25.63
N GLU A 30 -16.14 -24.03 25.50
CA GLU A 30 -16.56 -22.65 25.32
C GLU A 30 -17.22 -22.61 23.94
N GLU A 31 -18.49 -22.24 23.90
CA GLU A 31 -19.19 -22.02 22.63
C GLU A 31 -18.37 -21.08 21.80
N GLU A 32 -17.96 -21.53 20.61
CA GLU A 32 -17.24 -20.69 19.65
C GLU A 32 -18.16 -19.50 19.33
N PRO A 33 -17.73 -18.26 19.56
CA PRO A 33 -18.53 -17.11 19.20
C PRO A 33 -18.77 -17.16 17.69
N GLU A 34 -20.05 -17.11 17.26
CA GLU A 34 -20.41 -17.10 15.85
C GLU A 34 -19.60 -16.02 15.12
N GLY A 35 -18.61 -16.45 14.30
CA GLY A 35 -17.86 -15.58 13.40
C GLY A 35 -16.73 -14.76 14.03
N GLY A 36 -16.33 -14.97 15.31
CA GLY A 36 -15.27 -14.19 15.97
C GLY A 36 -14.17 -15.04 16.62
N LEU A 37 -13.21 -14.39 17.26
CA LEU A 37 -12.21 -15.00 18.14
C LEU A 37 -12.65 -14.88 19.59
N THR A 38 -12.28 -15.88 20.40
CA THR A 38 -12.43 -15.80 21.86
C THR A 38 -11.46 -14.76 22.45
N PRO A 39 -11.72 -14.26 23.69
CA PRO A 39 -10.79 -13.34 24.35
C PRO A 39 -9.37 -13.90 24.49
N ASP A 40 -9.22 -15.20 24.68
CA ASP A 40 -7.91 -15.87 24.77
C ASP A 40 -7.20 -15.91 23.42
N GLU A 41 -7.95 -16.22 22.37
CA GLU A 41 -7.42 -16.17 20.98
C GLU A 41 -6.99 -14.76 20.59
N ILE A 42 -7.76 -13.74 20.96
CA ILE A 42 -7.38 -12.33 20.73
C ILE A 42 -6.08 -12.01 21.47
N ARG A 43 -5.92 -12.43 22.75
CA ARG A 43 -4.68 -12.20 23.51
C ARG A 43 -3.48 -12.89 22.88
N GLU A 44 -3.65 -14.13 22.43
CA GLU A 44 -2.60 -14.90 21.74
C GLU A 44 -2.12 -14.19 20.47
N VAL A 45 -3.07 -13.79 19.63
CA VAL A 45 -2.77 -13.09 18.36
C VAL A 45 -2.17 -11.71 18.61
N ALA A 46 -2.71 -10.95 19.55
CA ALA A 46 -2.21 -9.62 19.90
C ALA A 46 -0.76 -9.64 20.41
N ALA A 47 -0.37 -10.68 21.15
CA ALA A 47 1.03 -10.85 21.58
C ALA A 47 1.97 -11.03 20.38
N GLY A 48 1.59 -11.85 19.40
CA GLY A 48 2.35 -12.03 18.16
C GLY A 48 2.40 -10.75 17.31
N VAL A 49 1.28 -10.01 17.22
CA VAL A 49 1.20 -8.72 16.52
C VAL A 49 2.12 -7.68 17.18
N LYS A 50 2.18 -7.64 18.51
CA LYS A 50 3.09 -6.75 19.24
C LYS A 50 4.56 -7.05 18.91
N GLN A 51 4.93 -8.33 18.88
CA GLN A 51 6.27 -8.77 18.49
C GLN A 51 6.61 -8.40 17.04
N LEU A 52 5.69 -8.66 16.09
CA LEU A 52 5.85 -8.26 14.69
C LEU A 52 5.98 -6.75 14.55
N SER A 53 5.14 -5.97 15.26
CA SER A 53 5.19 -4.51 15.20
C SER A 53 6.54 -3.97 15.65
N LEU A 54 7.08 -4.44 16.77
CA LEU A 54 8.40 -4.04 17.24
C LEU A 54 9.49 -4.42 16.24
N GLY A 55 9.52 -5.69 15.82
CA GLY A 55 10.57 -6.22 14.96
C GLY A 55 10.55 -5.71 13.53
N LEU A 56 9.39 -5.32 12.98
CA LEU A 56 9.28 -4.82 11.61
C LEU A 56 9.34 -3.29 11.50
N THR A 57 9.00 -2.56 12.57
CA THR A 57 8.88 -1.09 12.47
C THR A 57 9.91 -0.32 13.30
N ARG A 58 10.11 -0.68 14.57
CA ARG A 58 11.00 0.05 15.48
C ARG A 58 12.42 -0.48 15.44
N GLU A 59 12.59 -1.74 15.78
CA GLU A 59 13.91 -2.37 15.90
C GLU A 59 14.43 -2.91 14.57
N ARG A 60 13.54 -3.14 13.63
CA ARG A 60 13.82 -3.63 12.27
C ARG A 60 14.55 -4.99 12.22
N GLN A 61 14.71 -5.67 13.35
CA GLN A 61 15.41 -6.96 13.45
C GLN A 61 14.71 -8.10 12.71
N LEU A 62 13.39 -7.99 12.47
CA LEU A 62 12.66 -8.97 11.67
C LEU A 62 12.64 -8.63 10.18
N ALA A 63 13.04 -7.43 9.78
CA ALA A 63 13.12 -7.06 8.36
C ALA A 63 14.19 -7.92 7.66
N GLY A 64 13.77 -8.69 6.64
CA GLY A 64 14.62 -9.66 5.96
C GLY A 64 14.80 -11.00 6.68
N ALA A 65 14.34 -11.16 7.93
CA ALA A 65 14.34 -12.44 8.64
C ALA A 65 13.23 -13.37 8.13
N ARG A 66 13.30 -14.65 8.52
CA ARG A 66 12.31 -15.67 8.13
C ARG A 66 11.15 -15.79 9.13
N TYR A 67 10.62 -14.66 9.59
CA TYR A 67 9.59 -14.61 10.62
C TYR A 67 8.27 -15.29 10.22
N MET A 68 7.99 -15.44 8.93
CA MET A 68 6.83 -16.19 8.43
C MET A 68 6.99 -17.72 8.52
N ASP A 69 8.17 -18.22 8.89
CA ASP A 69 8.38 -19.63 9.17
C ASP A 69 8.05 -19.98 10.64
N ASP A 70 7.87 -18.97 11.52
CA ASP A 70 7.33 -19.14 12.87
C ASP A 70 5.79 -19.20 12.84
N PRO A 71 5.18 -20.32 13.30
CA PRO A 71 3.71 -20.48 13.21
C PRO A 71 2.91 -19.43 13.97
N LYS A 72 3.43 -18.91 15.09
CA LYS A 72 2.73 -17.88 15.90
C LYS A 72 2.78 -16.53 15.21
N LEU A 73 3.96 -16.16 14.68
CA LEU A 73 4.12 -14.89 13.96
C LEU A 73 3.34 -14.90 12.63
N LEU A 74 3.36 -16.03 11.91
CA LEU A 74 2.58 -16.20 10.68
C LEU A 74 1.07 -16.12 10.97
N GLY A 75 0.60 -16.76 12.06
CA GLY A 75 -0.80 -16.64 12.49
C GLY A 75 -1.20 -15.22 12.87
N ALA A 76 -0.33 -14.50 13.58
CA ALA A 76 -0.55 -13.09 13.93
C ALA A 76 -0.55 -12.20 12.68
N TYR A 77 0.34 -12.46 11.72
CA TYR A 77 0.35 -11.78 10.43
C TYR A 77 -0.98 -12.00 9.69
N LEU A 78 -1.46 -13.24 9.62
CA LEU A 78 -2.68 -13.62 8.91
C LEU A 78 -3.92 -12.86 9.43
N LEU A 79 -4.05 -12.67 10.74
CA LEU A 79 -5.26 -12.07 11.33
C LEU A 79 -5.17 -10.54 11.47
N PHE A 80 -3.97 -9.94 11.42
CA PHE A 80 -3.80 -8.52 11.60
C PHE A 80 -3.20 -7.81 10.37
N TYR A 81 -2.01 -8.23 9.91
CA TYR A 81 -1.33 -7.57 8.81
C TYR A 81 -1.95 -7.89 7.45
N TRP A 82 -2.43 -9.11 7.27
CA TRP A 82 -3.07 -9.51 6.01
C TRP A 82 -4.28 -8.61 5.66
N PRO A 83 -5.27 -8.34 6.57
CA PRO A 83 -6.37 -7.41 6.28
C PRO A 83 -5.91 -6.00 5.94
N VAL A 84 -4.87 -5.51 6.64
CA VAL A 84 -4.29 -4.18 6.37
C VAL A 84 -3.64 -4.13 4.99
N SER A 85 -2.77 -5.09 4.68
CA SER A 85 -2.06 -5.18 3.40
C SER A 85 -3.02 -5.41 2.23
N TYR A 86 -4.05 -6.23 2.42
CA TYR A 86 -5.13 -6.39 1.44
C TYR A 86 -5.84 -5.06 1.16
N ALA A 87 -6.20 -4.30 2.19
CA ALA A 87 -6.86 -3.01 2.01
C ALA A 87 -5.94 -1.98 1.32
N GLN A 88 -4.64 -1.98 1.64
CA GLN A 88 -3.64 -1.16 0.96
C GLN A 88 -3.51 -1.56 -0.53
N ALA A 89 -3.47 -2.87 -0.81
CA ALA A 89 -3.45 -3.40 -2.17
C ALA A 89 -4.69 -2.97 -2.96
N ARG A 90 -5.90 -3.12 -2.39
CA ARG A 90 -7.15 -2.65 -3.03
C ARG A 90 -7.10 -1.17 -3.36
N ALA A 91 -6.58 -0.35 -2.44
CA ALA A 91 -6.45 1.10 -2.62
C ALA A 91 -5.45 1.45 -3.74
N THR A 92 -4.33 0.73 -3.85
CA THR A 92 -3.33 0.97 -4.91
C THR A 92 -3.76 0.41 -6.26
N LEU A 93 -4.33 -0.79 -6.30
CA LEU A 93 -4.85 -1.40 -7.53
C LEU A 93 -6.01 -0.61 -8.14
N SER A 94 -6.76 0.15 -7.33
CA SER A 94 -7.83 1.02 -7.83
C SER A 94 -7.31 2.27 -8.59
N GLU A 95 -6.01 2.56 -8.54
CA GLU A 95 -5.36 3.61 -9.35
C GLU A 95 -4.86 3.07 -10.72
N LEU A 96 -4.99 1.78 -10.99
CA LEU A 96 -4.71 1.23 -12.32
C LEU A 96 -5.77 1.66 -13.32
N THR A 97 -5.33 2.01 -14.52
CA THR A 97 -6.22 2.39 -15.62
C THR A 97 -6.76 1.17 -16.39
N THR A 98 -6.11 0.04 -16.24
CA THR A 98 -6.47 -1.22 -16.90
C THR A 98 -6.75 -2.29 -15.85
N ARG A 99 -7.75 -3.15 -16.13
CA ARG A 99 -8.08 -4.28 -15.27
C ARG A 99 -7.04 -5.39 -15.45
N PRO A 100 -6.33 -5.82 -14.39
CA PRO A 100 -5.34 -6.90 -14.51
C PRO A 100 -6.03 -8.25 -14.77
N ARG A 101 -5.47 -9.07 -15.66
CA ARG A 101 -5.89 -10.46 -15.89
C ARG A 101 -4.89 -11.44 -15.31
N ALA A 102 -3.61 -11.30 -15.68
CA ALA A 102 -2.53 -12.12 -15.18
C ALA A 102 -1.70 -11.32 -14.16
N VAL A 103 -1.64 -11.83 -12.92
CA VAL A 103 -0.95 -11.16 -11.82
C VAL A 103 0.09 -12.08 -11.18
N LEU A 104 1.28 -11.53 -10.91
CA LEU A 104 2.32 -12.14 -10.11
C LEU A 104 2.54 -11.33 -8.84
N ASP A 105 2.39 -11.95 -7.68
CA ASP A 105 2.66 -11.34 -6.38
C ASP A 105 4.00 -11.87 -5.83
N LEU A 106 5.03 -11.03 -5.81
CA LEU A 106 6.40 -11.37 -5.39
C LEU A 106 6.63 -10.98 -3.93
N GLY A 107 7.08 -11.94 -3.12
CA GLY A 107 7.14 -11.79 -1.67
C GLY A 107 5.74 -11.77 -1.07
N SER A 108 4.88 -12.62 -1.62
CA SER A 108 3.44 -12.60 -1.34
C SER A 108 3.07 -12.89 0.11
N GLY A 109 3.95 -13.56 0.87
CA GLY A 109 3.56 -14.13 2.16
C GLY A 109 2.31 -15.00 2.01
N PRO A 110 1.30 -14.86 2.88
CA PRO A 110 0.00 -15.55 2.75
C PRO A 110 -0.95 -14.86 1.76
N GLY A 111 -0.45 -14.05 0.82
CA GLY A 111 -1.13 -13.58 -0.38
C GLY A 111 -2.06 -12.38 -0.28
N PRO A 112 -1.94 -11.42 0.64
CA PRO A 112 -2.93 -10.33 0.74
C PRO A 112 -3.05 -9.51 -0.55
N MET A 113 -1.94 -9.25 -1.27
CA MET A 113 -1.98 -8.54 -2.54
C MET A 113 -2.53 -9.42 -3.68
N ALA A 114 -2.19 -10.72 -3.68
CA ALA A 114 -2.72 -11.69 -4.62
C ALA A 114 -4.25 -11.76 -4.55
N PHE A 115 -4.81 -11.89 -3.36
CA PHE A 115 -6.27 -11.92 -3.16
C PHE A 115 -6.94 -10.57 -3.47
N ALA A 116 -6.27 -9.45 -3.18
CA ALA A 116 -6.76 -8.14 -3.59
C ALA A 116 -6.83 -8.00 -5.12
N ALA A 117 -5.88 -8.60 -5.85
CA ALA A 117 -5.88 -8.63 -7.30
C ALA A 117 -7.00 -9.53 -7.86
N MET A 118 -7.27 -10.70 -7.24
CA MET A 118 -8.42 -11.55 -7.58
C MET A 118 -9.73 -10.78 -7.44
N ASP A 119 -9.94 -10.12 -6.31
CA ASP A 119 -11.13 -9.27 -6.08
C ASP A 119 -11.16 -8.01 -6.99
N ALA A 120 -10.03 -7.62 -7.59
CA ALA A 120 -9.98 -6.62 -8.65
C ALA A 120 -10.30 -7.20 -10.05
N GLY A 121 -10.47 -8.53 -10.14
CA GLY A 121 -10.89 -9.26 -11.33
C GLY A 121 -9.74 -9.90 -12.09
N ALA A 122 -8.60 -10.15 -11.47
CA ALA A 122 -7.57 -10.98 -12.04
C ALA A 122 -8.08 -12.42 -12.21
N SER A 123 -7.87 -12.99 -13.41
CA SER A 123 -8.29 -14.37 -13.73
C SER A 123 -7.19 -15.40 -13.48
N THR A 124 -5.94 -14.96 -13.46
CA THR A 124 -4.79 -15.81 -13.20
C THR A 124 -3.88 -15.11 -12.20
N VAL A 125 -3.66 -15.74 -11.05
CA VAL A 125 -2.83 -15.17 -9.98
C VAL A 125 -1.79 -16.19 -9.55
N THR A 126 -0.53 -15.75 -9.52
CA THR A 126 0.60 -16.52 -8.99
C THR A 126 1.16 -15.79 -7.76
N ALA A 127 1.14 -16.44 -6.61
CA ALA A 127 1.80 -15.98 -5.41
C ALA A 127 3.19 -16.62 -5.29
N ALA A 128 4.21 -15.81 -5.07
CA ALA A 128 5.59 -16.28 -4.98
C ALA A 128 6.27 -15.73 -3.73
N ASP A 129 6.78 -16.62 -2.89
CA ASP A 129 7.43 -16.28 -1.62
C ASP A 129 8.52 -17.30 -1.25
N ARG A 130 9.45 -16.90 -0.39
CA ARG A 130 10.48 -17.81 0.14
C ARG A 130 9.95 -18.71 1.26
N SER A 131 8.87 -18.31 1.93
CA SER A 131 8.26 -19.05 3.05
C SER A 131 7.24 -20.06 2.52
N LYS A 132 7.59 -21.34 2.61
CA LYS A 132 6.66 -22.44 2.27
C LYS A 132 5.41 -22.45 3.16
N PRO A 133 5.51 -22.23 4.50
CA PRO A 133 4.33 -22.14 5.36
C PRO A 133 3.38 -21.01 4.94
N ALA A 134 3.90 -19.84 4.55
CA ALA A 134 3.07 -18.73 4.09
C ALA A 134 2.34 -19.06 2.77
N LEU A 135 3.04 -19.70 1.81
CA LEU A 135 2.43 -20.16 0.56
C LEU A 135 1.38 -21.27 0.80
N GLU A 136 1.59 -22.15 1.80
CA GLU A 136 0.60 -23.14 2.19
C GLU A 136 -0.67 -22.48 2.76
N LEU A 137 -0.53 -21.45 3.59
CA LEU A 137 -1.67 -20.66 4.06
C LEU A 137 -2.40 -19.96 2.91
N ALA A 138 -1.68 -19.41 1.93
CA ALA A 138 -2.31 -18.81 0.75
C ALA A 138 -3.14 -19.84 -0.03
N ARG A 139 -2.63 -21.06 -0.24
CA ARG A 139 -3.40 -22.16 -0.88
C ARG A 139 -4.63 -22.56 -0.06
N THR A 140 -4.46 -22.72 1.25
CA THR A 140 -5.56 -23.06 2.15
C THR A 140 -6.66 -22.00 2.11
N LEU A 141 -6.27 -20.72 2.14
CA LEU A 141 -7.20 -19.59 2.07
C LEU A 141 -7.92 -19.54 0.71
N ALA A 142 -7.22 -19.82 -0.39
CA ALA A 142 -7.83 -19.90 -1.72
C ALA A 142 -8.87 -21.04 -1.79
N THR A 143 -8.52 -22.23 -1.29
CA THR A 143 -9.46 -23.37 -1.21
C THR A 143 -10.69 -23.02 -0.38
N GLU A 144 -10.52 -22.39 0.78
CA GLU A 144 -11.61 -21.93 1.64
C GLU A 144 -12.51 -20.88 0.95
N ALA A 145 -11.94 -20.11 0.03
CA ALA A 145 -12.68 -19.14 -0.77
C ALA A 145 -13.34 -19.72 -2.02
N GLY A 146 -13.06 -20.97 -2.38
CA GLY A 146 -13.50 -21.57 -3.65
C GLY A 146 -12.73 -21.03 -4.86
N GLU A 147 -11.52 -20.51 -4.65
CA GLU A 147 -10.68 -19.86 -5.64
C GLU A 147 -9.43 -20.69 -5.94
N GLY A 148 -8.83 -20.45 -7.11
CA GLY A 148 -7.55 -21.04 -7.50
C GLY A 148 -6.39 -20.06 -7.42
N ILE A 149 -5.28 -20.44 -6.80
CA ILE A 149 -4.05 -19.66 -6.79
C ILE A 149 -2.86 -20.54 -7.11
N ALA A 150 -2.03 -20.14 -8.06
CA ALA A 150 -0.74 -20.78 -8.27
C ALA A 150 0.27 -20.27 -7.24
N THR A 151 1.12 -21.16 -6.72
CA THR A 151 2.17 -20.76 -5.81
C THR A 151 3.53 -21.21 -6.27
N ARG A 152 4.57 -20.39 -6.03
CA ARG A 152 5.96 -20.68 -6.38
C ARG A 152 6.88 -20.29 -5.22
N GLU A 153 7.86 -21.13 -4.93
CA GLU A 153 8.95 -20.74 -4.03
C GLU A 153 9.90 -19.79 -4.77
N TRP A 154 10.03 -18.57 -4.28
CA TRP A 154 10.87 -17.53 -4.88
C TRP A 154 11.55 -16.67 -3.83
N SER A 155 12.76 -16.21 -4.15
CA SER A 155 13.52 -15.19 -3.44
C SER A 155 14.32 -14.38 -4.47
N PRO A 156 14.84 -13.18 -4.13
CA PRO A 156 15.56 -12.31 -5.07
C PRO A 156 16.77 -12.95 -5.76
N GLU A 157 17.35 -13.99 -5.16
CA GLU A 157 18.49 -14.73 -5.70
C GLU A 157 18.09 -15.79 -6.74
N LYS A 158 16.79 -16.15 -6.79
CA LYS A 158 16.25 -17.11 -7.75
C LYS A 158 15.79 -16.43 -9.03
N PRO A 159 15.76 -17.15 -10.16
CA PRO A 159 15.12 -16.66 -11.37
C PRO A 159 13.65 -16.25 -11.10
N LEU A 160 13.20 -15.20 -11.79
CA LEU A 160 11.80 -14.82 -11.74
C LEU A 160 10.91 -15.93 -12.34
N PRO A 161 9.69 -16.12 -11.81
CA PRO A 161 8.71 -17.01 -12.43
C PRO A 161 8.53 -16.70 -13.92
N ASP A 162 8.38 -17.77 -14.72
CA ASP A 162 8.21 -17.64 -16.16
C ASP A 162 6.88 -16.96 -16.53
N GLY A 163 6.88 -16.35 -17.71
CA GLY A 163 5.71 -15.66 -18.25
C GLY A 163 5.82 -14.14 -18.23
N LYS A 164 4.76 -13.52 -18.70
CA LYS A 164 4.51 -12.08 -18.67
C LYS A 164 3.21 -11.82 -17.94
N PHE A 165 3.14 -10.70 -17.23
CA PHE A 165 2.02 -10.37 -16.36
C PHE A 165 1.52 -8.96 -16.64
N ASP A 166 0.21 -8.76 -16.50
CA ASP A 166 -0.37 -7.42 -16.63
C ASP A 166 -0.04 -6.57 -15.41
N VAL A 167 0.02 -7.22 -14.24
CA VAL A 167 0.45 -6.57 -13.00
C VAL A 167 1.39 -7.49 -12.23
N ILE A 168 2.48 -6.93 -11.77
CA ILE A 168 3.33 -7.56 -10.75
C ILE A 168 3.21 -6.73 -9.48
N THR A 169 2.98 -7.39 -8.35
CA THR A 169 2.87 -6.73 -7.04
C THR A 169 4.03 -7.09 -6.14
N MET A 170 4.47 -6.14 -5.32
CA MET A 170 5.43 -6.33 -4.23
C MET A 170 4.94 -5.55 -3.01
N GLY A 171 4.42 -6.25 -2.00
CA GLY A 171 3.88 -5.63 -0.79
C GLY A 171 4.77 -5.84 0.42
N HIS A 172 5.36 -4.76 0.95
CA HIS A 172 6.21 -4.76 2.14
C HIS A 172 7.49 -5.59 2.02
N VAL A 173 8.01 -5.76 0.81
CA VAL A 173 9.16 -6.62 0.48
C VAL A 173 10.41 -5.81 0.19
N VAL A 174 10.32 -4.78 -0.66
CA VAL A 174 11.49 -4.03 -1.15
C VAL A 174 12.27 -3.40 0.00
N ASN A 175 11.57 -2.95 1.06
CA ASN A 175 12.20 -2.38 2.25
C ASN A 175 13.05 -3.39 3.06
N GLU A 176 12.80 -4.69 2.89
CA GLU A 176 13.51 -5.76 3.58
C GLU A 176 14.75 -6.26 2.81
N LEU A 177 14.90 -5.85 1.54
CA LEU A 177 15.95 -6.34 0.66
C LEU A 177 17.21 -5.47 0.70
N PHE A 178 18.36 -6.10 0.42
CA PHE A 178 19.66 -5.46 0.15
C PHE A 178 20.11 -4.45 1.23
N ASN A 179 19.77 -4.69 2.50
CA ASN A 179 20.18 -3.85 3.63
C ASN A 179 19.99 -2.33 3.40
N GLY A 180 18.90 -1.97 2.75
CA GLY A 180 18.56 -0.56 2.49
C GLY A 180 19.21 0.07 1.25
N GLN A 181 20.07 -0.63 0.53
CA GLN A 181 20.78 -0.09 -0.63
C GLN A 181 19.81 0.18 -1.80
N ILE A 182 19.81 1.41 -2.31
CA ILE A 182 18.91 1.86 -3.38
C ILE A 182 19.22 1.20 -4.72
N ALA A 183 20.50 1.19 -5.14
CA ALA A 183 20.88 0.71 -6.46
C ALA A 183 20.54 -0.77 -6.70
N PRO A 184 20.82 -1.73 -5.80
CA PRO A 184 20.41 -3.11 -5.98
C PRO A 184 18.88 -3.30 -5.98
N ARG A 185 18.13 -2.50 -5.18
CA ARG A 185 16.67 -2.50 -5.22
C ARG A 185 16.13 -2.07 -6.57
N ALA A 186 16.65 -0.95 -7.11
CA ALA A 186 16.25 -0.47 -8.43
C ALA A 186 16.58 -1.49 -9.53
N GLN A 187 17.76 -2.13 -9.50
CA GLN A 187 18.16 -3.19 -10.44
C GLN A 187 17.23 -4.41 -10.38
N LEU A 188 16.80 -4.81 -9.18
CA LEU A 188 15.81 -5.89 -9.05
C LEU A 188 14.48 -5.48 -9.69
N LEU A 189 13.99 -4.27 -9.40
CA LEU A 189 12.73 -3.80 -9.99
C LEU A 189 12.80 -3.68 -11.52
N GLU A 190 13.95 -3.30 -12.09
CA GLU A 190 14.17 -3.32 -13.55
C GLU A 190 13.99 -4.72 -14.14
N LYS A 191 14.64 -5.74 -13.54
CA LYS A 191 14.49 -7.14 -13.96
C LYS A 191 13.03 -7.62 -13.86
N ILE A 192 12.31 -7.19 -12.81
CA ILE A 192 10.90 -7.52 -12.63
C ILE A 192 10.05 -6.84 -13.70
N LEU A 193 10.34 -5.58 -14.04
CA LEU A 193 9.64 -4.83 -15.08
C LEU A 193 9.80 -5.46 -16.48
N GLU A 194 10.86 -6.21 -16.73
CA GLU A 194 11.02 -7.02 -17.97
C GLU A 194 9.93 -8.11 -18.10
N ARG A 195 9.28 -8.52 -16.99
CA ARG A 195 8.18 -9.50 -16.98
C ARG A 195 6.79 -8.87 -17.05
N VAL A 196 6.72 -7.54 -17.07
CA VAL A 196 5.44 -6.82 -17.22
C VAL A 196 5.06 -6.73 -18.69
N ASN A 197 3.80 -7.00 -19.01
CA ASN A 197 3.23 -6.82 -20.36
C ASN A 197 3.24 -5.33 -20.76
N PRO A 198 3.24 -5.00 -22.08
CA PRO A 198 2.91 -3.66 -22.54
C PRO A 198 1.59 -3.18 -21.90
N ASN A 199 1.52 -1.91 -21.50
CA ASN A 199 0.42 -1.32 -20.73
C ASN A 199 0.19 -1.92 -19.32
N GLY A 200 0.98 -2.91 -18.91
CA GLY A 200 0.97 -3.47 -17.57
C GLY A 200 1.67 -2.58 -16.55
N SER A 201 1.73 -3.00 -15.29
CA SER A 201 2.34 -2.21 -14.21
C SER A 201 3.05 -3.08 -13.17
N LEU A 202 4.15 -2.56 -12.63
CA LEU A 202 4.69 -2.99 -11.36
C LEU A 202 4.11 -2.12 -10.24
N VAL A 203 3.50 -2.75 -9.24
CA VAL A 203 2.92 -2.08 -8.07
C VAL A 203 3.74 -2.44 -6.84
N VAL A 204 4.41 -1.45 -6.25
CA VAL A 204 5.17 -1.59 -5.01
C VAL A 204 4.43 -0.86 -3.90
N VAL A 205 4.21 -1.53 -2.77
CA VAL A 205 3.59 -0.96 -1.56
C VAL A 205 4.52 -1.20 -0.38
N GLU A 206 4.82 -0.15 0.38
CA GLU A 206 5.76 -0.18 1.49
C GLU A 206 5.18 0.48 2.75
N PRO A 207 5.69 0.15 3.96
CA PRO A 207 5.26 0.81 5.17
C PRO A 207 5.49 2.32 5.11
N ALA A 208 4.53 3.11 5.61
CA ALA A 208 4.65 4.56 5.70
C ALA A 208 5.49 4.97 6.92
N LEU A 209 6.73 4.52 6.99
CA LEU A 209 7.74 5.01 7.92
C LEU A 209 8.66 5.98 7.18
N ARG A 210 9.19 7.00 7.86
CA ARG A 210 10.08 7.98 7.21
C ARG A 210 11.22 7.31 6.47
N GLU A 211 11.91 6.36 7.09
CA GLU A 211 13.04 5.65 6.51
C GLU A 211 12.63 4.83 5.26
N THR A 212 11.61 3.97 5.38
CA THR A 212 11.16 3.12 4.26
C THR A 212 10.58 3.95 3.11
N SER A 213 9.85 5.02 3.42
CA SER A 213 9.30 5.94 2.44
C SER A 213 10.40 6.66 1.66
N ARG A 214 11.41 7.20 2.36
CA ARG A 214 12.55 7.88 1.71
C ARG A 214 13.36 6.89 0.87
N ALA A 215 13.57 5.66 1.35
CA ALA A 215 14.24 4.63 0.57
C ALA A 215 13.48 4.30 -0.72
N LEU A 216 12.14 4.15 -0.65
CA LEU A 216 11.31 3.94 -1.84
C LEU A 216 11.35 5.13 -2.81
N LEU A 217 11.39 6.38 -2.30
CA LEU A 217 11.57 7.57 -3.13
C LEU A 217 12.93 7.60 -3.83
N GLY A 218 14.00 7.16 -3.16
CA GLY A 218 15.31 6.99 -3.79
C GLY A 218 15.30 5.94 -4.91
N VAL A 219 14.62 4.81 -4.69
CA VAL A 219 14.41 3.80 -5.74
C VAL A 219 13.58 4.37 -6.90
N ARG A 220 12.55 5.17 -6.61
CA ARG A 220 11.76 5.88 -7.61
C ARG A 220 12.65 6.78 -8.48
N ASP A 221 13.52 7.57 -7.86
CA ASP A 221 14.41 8.49 -8.60
C ASP A 221 15.39 7.71 -9.48
N ALA A 222 15.97 6.64 -8.95
CA ALA A 222 16.87 5.78 -9.74
C ALA A 222 16.16 5.12 -10.95
N LEU A 223 14.89 4.78 -10.86
CA LEU A 223 14.10 4.27 -11.98
C LEU A 223 13.80 5.38 -12.99
N VAL A 224 13.43 6.59 -12.53
CA VAL A 224 13.17 7.74 -13.41
C VAL A 224 14.42 8.15 -14.19
N GLU A 225 15.59 8.20 -13.55
CA GLU A 225 16.88 8.46 -14.22
C GLU A 225 17.19 7.43 -15.32
N ARG A 226 16.71 6.19 -15.18
CA ARG A 226 16.86 5.12 -16.16
C ARG A 226 15.75 5.08 -17.21
N GLY A 227 14.84 6.09 -17.20
CA GLY A 227 13.82 6.29 -18.21
C GLY A 227 12.50 5.56 -17.95
N TYR A 228 12.26 5.06 -16.73
CA TYR A 228 10.96 4.49 -16.36
C TYR A 228 9.96 5.56 -15.96
N ALA A 229 8.71 5.42 -16.41
CA ALA A 229 7.64 6.31 -16.04
C ALA A 229 6.91 5.83 -14.78
N ILE A 230 6.61 6.76 -13.86
CA ILE A 230 5.79 6.49 -12.67
C ILE A 230 4.34 6.87 -12.98
N ARG A 231 3.44 5.89 -13.00
CA ARG A 231 2.01 6.10 -13.27
C ARG A 231 1.27 6.71 -12.08
N ALA A 232 1.66 6.29 -10.86
CA ALA A 232 1.13 6.83 -9.61
C ALA A 232 2.15 6.62 -8.47
N PRO A 233 2.13 7.45 -7.41
CA PRO A 233 1.26 8.60 -7.19
C PRO A 233 1.81 9.91 -7.78
N CYS A 234 3.01 9.91 -8.39
CA CYS A 234 3.76 11.11 -8.72
C CYS A 234 3.23 11.81 -9.97
N LEU A 235 2.95 13.12 -9.86
CA LEU A 235 2.77 14.02 -11.00
C LEU A 235 4.09 14.62 -11.46
N PHE A 236 5.05 14.79 -10.55
CA PHE A 236 6.40 15.31 -10.81
C PHE A 236 7.30 14.26 -11.45
N ARG A 237 7.98 14.65 -12.52
CA ARG A 237 8.78 13.74 -13.38
C ARG A 237 10.29 13.81 -13.13
N GLY A 238 10.75 14.79 -12.35
CA GLY A 238 12.16 14.95 -11.96
C GLY A 238 12.52 14.20 -10.67
N ALA A 239 13.68 14.50 -10.09
CA ALA A 239 14.12 14.01 -8.78
C ALA A 239 13.16 14.45 -7.67
N CYS A 240 12.78 13.53 -6.78
CA CYS A 240 11.70 13.74 -5.82
C CYS A 240 11.99 14.91 -4.86
N PRO A 241 11.19 15.99 -4.85
CA PRO A 241 11.43 17.15 -3.99
C PRO A 241 11.30 16.84 -2.49
N ALA A 242 10.67 15.73 -2.10
CA ALA A 242 10.62 15.28 -0.72
C ALA A 242 11.95 14.70 -0.22
N LEU A 243 12.94 14.47 -1.09
CA LEU A 243 14.27 14.02 -0.71
C LEU A 243 15.25 15.17 -0.45
N VAL A 244 14.91 16.41 -0.83
CA VAL A 244 15.78 17.59 -0.69
C VAL A 244 16.07 17.87 0.79
N LYS A 245 15.05 17.83 1.65
CA LYS A 245 15.23 18.00 3.11
C LYS A 245 15.18 16.63 3.78
N GLU A 246 16.11 16.39 4.69
CA GLU A 246 16.19 15.09 5.39
C GLU A 246 14.96 14.81 6.27
N SER A 247 14.35 15.84 6.82
CA SER A 247 13.12 15.74 7.61
C SER A 247 11.89 15.39 6.80
N ASP A 248 11.91 15.63 5.48
CA ASP A 248 10.75 15.47 4.62
C ASP A 248 10.63 14.02 4.11
N TRP A 249 9.42 13.60 3.90
CA TRP A 249 9.05 12.32 3.31
C TRP A 249 7.65 12.37 2.68
N CYS A 250 7.29 11.37 1.90
CA CYS A 250 6.01 11.33 1.21
C CYS A 250 5.38 9.94 1.39
N HIS A 251 4.09 9.94 1.70
CA HIS A 251 3.29 8.73 1.82
C HIS A 251 1.84 9.02 1.45
N ALA A 252 1.10 7.98 1.18
CA ALA A 252 -0.34 8.03 0.99
C ALA A 252 -1.07 7.70 2.29
N GLU A 253 -2.26 8.26 2.41
CA GLU A 253 -3.19 7.96 3.47
C GLU A 253 -4.59 7.78 2.88
N ARG A 254 -5.31 6.76 3.36
CA ARG A 254 -6.68 6.48 2.92
C ARG A 254 -7.55 6.24 4.13
N GLN A 255 -8.73 6.80 4.11
CA GLN A 255 -9.76 6.45 5.09
C GLN A 255 -10.07 4.95 4.95
N TRP A 256 -10.21 4.27 6.06
CA TRP A 256 -10.49 2.85 6.12
C TRP A 256 -11.36 2.52 7.32
N ARG A 257 -12.47 1.88 7.07
CA ARG A 257 -13.27 1.29 8.12
C ARG A 257 -12.63 -0.04 8.54
N MET A 258 -11.94 -0.03 9.67
CA MET A 258 -11.25 -1.19 10.20
C MET A 258 -12.28 -2.28 10.57
N PRO A 259 -12.05 -3.54 10.16
CA PRO A 259 -12.87 -4.65 10.65
C PRO A 259 -12.75 -4.80 12.16
N LYS A 260 -13.85 -5.15 12.83
CA LYS A 260 -13.91 -5.31 14.30
C LYS A 260 -12.81 -6.24 14.85
N LEU A 261 -12.55 -7.36 14.17
CA LEU A 261 -11.48 -8.27 14.53
C LEU A 261 -10.12 -7.57 14.59
N VAL A 262 -9.77 -6.79 13.56
CA VAL A 262 -8.49 -6.08 13.47
C VAL A 262 -8.39 -5.00 14.55
N GLU A 263 -9.51 -4.32 14.84
CA GLU A 263 -9.61 -3.33 15.92
C GLU A 263 -9.36 -3.95 17.29
N ASP A 264 -9.99 -5.10 17.58
CA ASP A 264 -9.83 -5.79 18.86
C ASP A 264 -8.40 -6.31 19.06
N ILE A 265 -7.79 -6.87 18.02
CA ILE A 265 -6.37 -7.28 18.01
C ILE A 265 -5.46 -6.05 18.19
N ALA A 266 -5.71 -4.95 17.48
CA ALA A 266 -4.95 -3.70 17.62
C ALA A 266 -4.95 -3.20 19.06
N ARG A 267 -6.14 -3.16 19.69
CA ARG A 267 -6.32 -2.76 21.09
C ARG A 267 -5.53 -3.67 22.03
N GLY A 268 -5.60 -4.99 21.84
CA GLY A 268 -4.83 -5.97 22.62
C GLY A 268 -3.31 -5.83 22.45
N ALA A 269 -2.85 -5.40 21.27
CA ALA A 269 -1.44 -5.14 20.97
C ALA A 269 -0.97 -3.72 21.33
N SER A 270 -1.85 -2.87 21.87
CA SER A 270 -1.60 -1.43 22.14
C SER A 270 -1.19 -0.66 20.87
N LEU A 271 -1.82 -0.97 19.75
CA LEU A 271 -1.62 -0.30 18.47
C LEU A 271 -2.83 0.58 18.14
N HIS A 272 -2.56 1.78 17.63
CA HIS A 272 -3.59 2.69 17.12
C HIS A 272 -3.46 2.80 15.61
N LYS A 273 -4.56 2.56 14.90
CA LYS A 273 -4.66 2.71 13.45
C LYS A 273 -5.96 3.46 13.13
N GLU A 274 -5.85 4.68 12.70
CA GLU A 274 -7.00 5.52 12.31
C GLU A 274 -7.23 5.48 10.80
N SER A 275 -6.19 5.19 10.05
CA SER A 275 -6.19 5.21 8.58
C SER A 275 -5.21 4.20 8.00
N LEU A 276 -5.35 3.88 6.72
CA LEU A 276 -4.34 3.15 5.96
C LEU A 276 -3.24 4.13 5.54
N LYS A 277 -2.03 3.95 6.08
CA LYS A 277 -0.83 4.70 5.67
C LYS A 277 0.12 3.78 4.92
N MET A 278 0.58 4.21 3.75
CA MET A 278 1.48 3.44 2.89
C MET A 278 2.30 4.36 1.99
N SER A 279 3.51 3.95 1.65
CA SER A 279 4.23 4.48 0.50
C SER A 279 4.05 3.53 -0.66
N TYR A 280 3.84 4.03 -1.87
CA TYR A 280 3.66 3.15 -3.02
C TYR A 280 4.16 3.77 -4.31
N LEU A 281 4.43 2.91 -5.27
CA LEU A 281 4.75 3.26 -6.64
C LEU A 281 3.98 2.34 -7.60
N ILE A 282 3.44 2.92 -8.66
CA ILE A 282 2.97 2.19 -9.84
C ILE A 282 3.90 2.59 -10.99
N VAL A 283 4.68 1.63 -11.46
CA VAL A 283 5.74 1.85 -12.46
C VAL A 283 5.34 1.20 -13.79
N ALA A 284 5.50 1.94 -14.87
CA ALA A 284 5.31 1.43 -16.23
C ALA A 284 6.51 0.60 -16.68
N PRO A 285 6.34 -0.40 -17.59
CA PRO A 285 7.46 -1.10 -18.21
C PRO A 285 8.32 -0.15 -19.05
N LYS A 286 9.54 -0.57 -19.36
CA LYS A 286 10.50 0.22 -20.13
C LYS A 286 9.97 0.54 -21.53
N GLY A 287 10.20 1.78 -21.96
CA GLY A 287 9.76 2.28 -23.27
C GLY A 287 8.37 2.91 -23.26
N GLU A 288 7.62 2.80 -22.19
CA GLU A 288 6.37 3.54 -22.04
C GLU A 288 6.62 4.97 -21.54
N THR A 289 5.83 5.89 -22.05
CA THR A 289 5.90 7.30 -21.66
C THR A 289 5.05 7.58 -20.41
N TRP A 290 5.35 8.69 -19.76
CA TRP A 290 4.50 9.22 -18.71
C TRP A 290 3.09 9.48 -19.24
N ALA A 291 2.09 9.09 -18.45
CA ALA A 291 0.71 9.40 -18.80
C ALA A 291 0.54 10.92 -18.99
N PRO A 292 -0.20 11.34 -20.01
CA PRO A 292 -0.54 12.75 -20.18
C PRO A 292 -1.36 13.22 -18.98
N LEU A 293 -1.16 14.47 -18.58
CA LEU A 293 -1.91 15.09 -17.49
C LEU A 293 -3.01 15.98 -18.05
N PRO A 294 -4.16 16.12 -17.36
CA PRO A 294 -5.16 17.10 -17.70
C PRO A 294 -4.58 18.52 -17.73
N GLU A 295 -5.12 19.36 -18.61
CA GLU A 295 -4.69 20.77 -18.71
C GLU A 295 -4.89 21.54 -17.41
N GLY A 296 -4.07 22.58 -17.21
CA GLY A 296 -4.09 23.47 -16.05
C GLY A 296 -3.06 23.12 -14.98
N THR A 297 -3.00 23.94 -13.94
CA THR A 297 -2.06 23.75 -12.84
C THR A 297 -2.60 22.69 -11.86
N LEU A 298 -1.91 21.57 -11.81
CA LEU A 298 -2.31 20.40 -11.02
C LEU A 298 -1.43 20.22 -9.79
N PHE A 299 -2.05 19.83 -8.69
CA PHE A 299 -1.37 19.47 -7.45
C PHE A 299 -2.01 18.22 -6.85
N ARG A 300 -1.20 17.18 -6.57
CA ARG A 300 -1.60 16.15 -5.64
C ARG A 300 -1.35 16.64 -4.22
N VAL A 301 -2.37 16.59 -3.39
CA VAL A 301 -2.25 16.88 -1.95
C VAL A 301 -1.39 15.81 -1.28
N VAL A 302 -0.26 16.20 -0.72
CA VAL A 302 0.72 15.27 -0.13
C VAL A 302 0.92 15.45 1.38
N SER A 303 0.12 16.29 2.01
CA SER A 303 0.04 16.45 3.45
C SER A 303 -1.40 16.25 3.96
N GLU A 304 -1.55 16.10 5.25
CA GLU A 304 -2.82 16.37 5.92
C GLU A 304 -3.16 17.86 5.82
N GLN A 305 -4.39 18.21 6.14
CA GLN A 305 -4.79 19.60 6.31
C GLN A 305 -4.07 20.17 7.52
N LEU A 306 -3.34 21.26 7.31
CA LEU A 306 -2.61 21.99 8.34
C LEU A 306 -3.43 23.22 8.73
N PRO A 307 -4.31 23.12 9.73
CA PRO A 307 -5.14 24.23 10.14
C PRO A 307 -4.29 25.34 10.78
N GLY A 308 -4.76 26.57 10.64
CA GLY A 308 -4.19 27.75 11.27
C GLY A 308 -5.32 28.71 11.59
N LYS A 309 -5.07 29.74 12.42
CA LYS A 309 -6.10 30.71 12.78
C LYS A 309 -6.65 31.41 11.52
N GLY A 310 -7.87 31.03 11.12
CA GLY A 310 -8.55 31.55 9.92
C GLY A 310 -7.86 31.20 8.59
N ARG A 311 -7.07 30.10 8.54
CA ARG A 311 -6.27 29.73 7.38
C ARG A 311 -6.10 28.23 7.28
N THR A 312 -6.35 27.66 6.11
CA THR A 312 -6.05 26.26 5.77
C THR A 312 -4.84 26.17 4.86
N ARG A 313 -4.00 25.17 5.07
CA ARG A 313 -2.79 24.92 4.29
C ARG A 313 -2.67 23.44 3.95
N PHE A 314 -2.07 23.18 2.78
CA PHE A 314 -1.63 21.86 2.33
C PHE A 314 -0.23 21.95 1.71
N MET A 315 0.48 20.83 1.67
CA MET A 315 1.56 20.64 0.71
C MET A 315 0.98 20.01 -0.55
N GLY A 316 1.16 20.66 -1.68
CA GLY A 316 0.85 20.15 -3.00
C GLY A 316 2.10 19.70 -3.74
N CYS A 317 2.02 18.62 -4.54
CA CYS A 317 3.09 18.19 -5.44
C CYS A 317 2.51 18.10 -6.85
N GLY A 318 3.02 18.92 -7.76
CA GLY A 318 2.57 19.03 -9.15
C GLY A 318 3.69 18.76 -10.15
N PRO A 319 3.43 18.98 -11.45
CA PRO A 319 4.45 18.83 -12.50
C PRO A 319 5.69 19.70 -12.28
N ASP A 320 5.53 20.85 -11.62
CA ASP A 320 6.61 21.81 -11.36
C ASP A 320 7.30 21.61 -10.00
N GLY A 321 6.90 20.57 -9.24
CA GLY A 321 7.50 20.25 -7.96
C GLY A 321 6.53 20.34 -6.78
N ARG A 322 7.09 20.48 -5.56
CA ARG A 322 6.35 20.52 -4.29
C ARG A 322 6.28 21.95 -3.76
N VAL A 323 5.08 22.41 -3.46
CA VAL A 323 4.81 23.78 -2.96
C VAL A 323 3.82 23.78 -1.79
N GLY A 324 3.89 24.80 -0.96
CA GLY A 324 2.85 25.09 0.02
C GLY A 324 1.63 25.71 -0.66
N LEU A 325 0.43 25.21 -0.38
CA LEU A 325 -0.84 25.79 -0.82
C LEU A 325 -1.56 26.36 0.40
N ALA A 326 -2.03 27.58 0.34
CA ALA A 326 -2.65 28.25 1.48
C ALA A 326 -3.82 29.14 1.08
N MET A 327 -4.91 29.09 1.86
CA MET A 327 -6.07 29.92 1.68
C MET A 327 -6.63 30.41 3.01
N GLN A 328 -7.01 31.70 3.08
CA GLN A 328 -7.72 32.22 4.26
C GLN A 328 -9.22 31.87 4.14
N GLU A 329 -9.84 31.49 5.25
CA GLU A 329 -11.27 31.09 5.29
C GLU A 329 -12.21 32.22 4.83
N LYS A 330 -11.86 33.49 5.07
CA LYS A 330 -12.63 34.65 4.61
C LYS A 330 -12.76 34.77 3.08
N HIS A 331 -11.90 34.07 2.32
CA HIS A 331 -11.92 34.05 0.85
C HIS A 331 -12.71 32.87 0.29
N GLU A 332 -13.31 32.02 1.17
CA GLU A 332 -14.12 30.88 0.74
C GLU A 332 -15.35 31.35 -0.05
N ASN A 333 -15.57 30.69 -1.19
CA ASN A 333 -16.75 30.87 -2.01
C ASN A 333 -17.05 29.57 -2.79
N GLU A 334 -18.09 29.57 -3.62
CA GLU A 334 -18.51 28.39 -4.35
C GLU A 334 -17.44 27.82 -5.30
N SER A 335 -16.60 28.68 -5.91
CA SER A 335 -15.55 28.26 -6.86
C SER A 335 -14.35 27.59 -6.21
N ASN A 336 -14.10 27.82 -4.92
CA ASN A 336 -12.87 27.39 -4.24
C ASN A 336 -13.10 26.56 -2.97
N ARG A 337 -14.34 26.38 -2.52
CA ARG A 337 -14.69 25.64 -1.29
C ARG A 337 -14.15 24.20 -1.25
N LEU A 338 -13.87 23.60 -2.41
CA LEU A 338 -13.29 22.27 -2.49
C LEU A 338 -11.85 22.21 -1.94
N PHE A 339 -11.17 23.36 -1.84
CA PHE A 339 -9.87 23.43 -1.18
C PHE A 339 -9.94 23.01 0.29
N PHE A 340 -10.96 23.48 1.02
CA PHE A 340 -11.14 23.16 2.45
C PHE A 340 -11.60 21.73 2.72
N LYS A 341 -12.08 21.03 1.67
CA LYS A 341 -12.55 19.64 1.74
C LYS A 341 -11.54 18.63 1.20
N ALA A 342 -10.43 19.12 0.62
CA ALA A 342 -9.41 18.29 0.02
C ALA A 342 -8.75 17.38 1.05
N GLN A 343 -8.42 16.17 0.61
CA GLN A 343 -7.77 15.16 1.44
C GLN A 343 -6.43 14.75 0.84
N ARG A 344 -5.54 14.21 1.68
CA ARG A 344 -4.26 13.67 1.20
C ARG A 344 -4.49 12.63 0.10
N GLY A 345 -3.88 12.85 -1.05
CA GLY A 345 -3.98 12.01 -2.24
C GLY A 345 -4.91 12.53 -3.32
N ASP A 346 -5.81 13.48 -3.02
CA ASP A 346 -6.63 14.15 -4.05
C ASP A 346 -5.73 14.92 -5.02
N VAL A 347 -6.14 14.94 -6.29
CA VAL A 347 -5.52 15.79 -7.31
C VAL A 347 -6.41 16.95 -7.59
N LEU A 348 -5.91 18.14 -7.30
CA LEU A 348 -6.58 19.40 -7.49
C LEU A 348 -6.09 20.08 -8.76
N ARG A 349 -7.01 20.68 -9.53
CA ARG A 349 -6.72 21.73 -10.48
C ARG A 349 -6.99 23.05 -9.80
N ILE A 350 -5.99 23.94 -9.79
CA ILE A 350 -6.10 25.24 -9.13
C ILE A 350 -5.71 26.32 -10.13
N SER A 351 -6.56 27.33 -10.31
CA SER A 351 -6.25 28.51 -11.12
C SER A 351 -6.36 29.78 -10.29
N ASN A 352 -5.76 30.88 -10.81
CA ASN A 352 -5.73 32.19 -10.18
C ASN A 352 -5.11 32.17 -8.78
N THR A 353 -3.88 31.67 -8.69
CA THR A 353 -3.09 31.71 -7.45
C THR A 353 -2.05 32.81 -7.50
N GLU A 354 -1.69 33.34 -6.33
CA GLU A 354 -0.57 34.27 -6.16
C GLU A 354 0.68 33.48 -5.76
N ASP A 355 1.80 33.79 -6.42
CA ASP A 355 3.09 33.27 -6.03
C ASP A 355 3.57 33.97 -4.74
N ARG A 356 4.04 33.18 -3.77
CA ARG A 356 4.54 33.65 -2.48
C ARG A 356 5.96 33.12 -2.20
N GLY A 357 6.73 32.88 -3.27
CA GLY A 357 8.10 32.37 -3.19
C GLY A 357 8.12 30.85 -2.98
N ASP A 358 8.02 30.38 -1.76
CA ASP A 358 8.01 28.95 -1.42
C ASP A 358 6.62 28.29 -1.45
N GLY A 359 5.61 29.04 -1.84
CA GLY A 359 4.21 28.59 -1.87
C GLY A 359 3.31 29.39 -2.80
N ARG A 360 2.06 28.93 -2.86
CA ARG A 360 0.97 29.61 -3.60
C ARG A 360 -0.16 29.96 -2.67
N ALA A 361 -0.57 31.22 -2.68
CA ALA A 361 -1.75 31.69 -1.98
C ALA A 361 -2.96 31.64 -2.89
N LEU A 362 -4.06 31.10 -2.37
CA LEU A 362 -5.38 31.16 -2.97
C LEU A 362 -6.15 32.34 -2.36
N ASN A 363 -6.98 32.97 -3.18
CA ASN A 363 -7.83 34.11 -2.82
C ASN A 363 -9.26 33.92 -3.33
N GLU A 364 -10.09 34.94 -3.23
CA GLU A 364 -11.50 34.92 -3.68
C GLU A 364 -11.69 34.68 -5.18
N THR A 365 -10.65 34.93 -6.00
CA THR A 365 -10.72 34.69 -7.46
C THR A 365 -10.27 33.27 -7.85
N SER A 366 -9.67 32.54 -6.92
CA SER A 366 -9.17 31.20 -7.18
C SER A 366 -10.30 30.22 -7.46
N LYS A 367 -10.05 29.30 -8.40
CA LYS A 367 -10.94 28.17 -8.69
C LYS A 367 -10.25 26.87 -8.33
N VAL A 368 -10.98 25.97 -7.68
CA VAL A 368 -10.48 24.67 -7.26
C VAL A 368 -11.42 23.58 -7.70
N GLU A 369 -10.86 22.60 -8.41
CA GLU A 369 -11.57 21.39 -8.87
C GLU A 369 -10.83 20.15 -8.35
N ILE A 370 -11.56 19.13 -7.93
CA ILE A 370 -10.99 17.80 -7.66
C ILE A 370 -11.03 17.00 -8.95
N ILE A 371 -9.87 16.81 -9.58
CA ILE A 371 -9.70 16.06 -10.83
C ILE A 371 -9.73 14.55 -10.59
N ALA A 372 -9.14 14.12 -9.48
CA ALA A 372 -9.19 12.73 -9.03
C ALA A 372 -9.18 12.68 -7.51
N ASN A 373 -10.08 11.90 -6.93
CA ASN A 373 -10.04 11.61 -5.50
C ASN A 373 -8.89 10.65 -5.18
N ALA A 374 -8.46 10.67 -3.96
CA ALA A 374 -7.45 9.76 -3.44
C ALA A 374 -7.77 8.28 -3.76
N GLY A 375 -6.84 7.55 -4.36
CA GLY A 375 -7.03 6.16 -4.77
C GLY A 375 -7.75 5.98 -6.11
N LYS A 376 -7.91 7.05 -6.90
CA LYS A 376 -8.43 6.98 -8.27
C LYS A 376 -7.37 7.43 -9.27
N PRO A 377 -7.34 6.82 -10.47
CA PRO A 377 -6.42 7.25 -11.51
C PRO A 377 -6.73 8.69 -11.97
N VAL A 378 -5.68 9.40 -12.35
CA VAL A 378 -5.83 10.68 -13.04
C VAL A 378 -6.11 10.37 -14.50
N ILE A 379 -7.33 10.65 -14.95
CA ILE A 379 -7.78 10.35 -16.32
C ILE A 379 -8.08 11.65 -17.06
N ILE A 380 -7.58 11.79 -18.28
CA ILE A 380 -8.05 12.80 -19.20
C ILE A 380 -9.43 12.35 -19.69
N LYS A 381 -10.47 13.09 -19.35
CA LYS A 381 -11.78 12.86 -19.98
C LYS A 381 -11.66 13.28 -21.44
N PRO A 382 -12.10 12.44 -22.39
CA PRO A 382 -12.24 12.90 -23.76
C PRO A 382 -13.18 14.12 -23.79
N ALA A 383 -12.81 15.10 -24.61
CA ALA A 383 -13.58 16.33 -24.81
C ALA A 383 -14.98 16.03 -25.39
#